data_dd45cacd44c4d7e1e094b374a1430952
#
_entry.id   dd45cacd44c4d7e1e094b374a1430952
#
_cell.length_a   1.000
_cell.length_b   1.000
_cell.length_c   1.000
_cell.angle_alpha   90.00
_cell.angle_beta   90.00
_cell.angle_gamma   90.00
#
_symmetry.space_group_name_H-M   'P 1'
#
loop_
_entity.id
_entity.type
_entity.pdbx_description
1 polymer ?
#
loop_
_entity_poly.entity_id
_entity_poly.type
_entity_poly.pdbx_seq_one_letter_code
_entity_poly.pdbx_strand_id
1 'polypeptide(L)'
;MNKKDKKRLGTLAAELFEKEYTGAVCSLDYSEGDAFQLLIATRLSAQCTDARVNIVTPALFQSFPDAESMARADVKDVEDLIKTCGLYKTKAADLVGIGKMLVENYGGKVPDTIEELTKLPGVGRKTANLVVGDIYGKPAVVADTHFIRLCNRIGFVKTADPLKVEREMREILPPEKSNGFCHRAVLHGRAVCIARKPYCENCCLNELCEKRLDYKK
;
A
#
# COMPACT_ATOMS: atom_id res chain seq x y z
N MET A 1 17.72 9.38 18.62
CA MET A 1 17.21 10.61 17.96
C MET A 1 15.96 11.11 18.69
N ASN A 2 15.86 12.41 19.01
CA ASN A 2 14.65 12.99 19.60
C ASN A 2 13.55 13.24 18.54
N LYS A 3 12.32 13.62 18.97
CA LYS A 3 11.18 13.78 18.06
C LYS A 3 11.39 14.90 17.01
N LYS A 4 12.03 16.01 17.40
CA LYS A 4 12.31 17.14 16.50
C LYS A 4 13.31 16.75 15.41
N ASP A 5 14.37 16.04 15.79
CA ASP A 5 15.37 15.55 14.84
C ASP A 5 14.78 14.53 13.87
N LYS A 6 13.89 13.63 14.35
CA LYS A 6 13.20 12.68 13.49
C LYS A 6 12.32 13.37 12.43
N LYS A 7 11.58 14.42 12.80
CA LYS A 7 10.77 15.20 11.86
C LYS A 7 11.63 15.88 10.80
N ARG A 8 12.73 16.54 11.21
CA ARG A 8 13.68 17.14 10.28
C ARG A 8 14.27 16.12 9.32
N LEU A 9 14.68 14.97 9.84
CA LEU A 9 15.20 13.88 9.04
C LEU A 9 14.13 13.32 8.08
N GLY A 10 12.87 13.20 8.52
CA GLY A 10 11.75 12.76 7.70
C GLY A 10 11.51 13.67 6.51
N THR A 11 11.55 14.99 6.71
CA THR A 11 11.44 15.97 5.63
C THR A 11 12.60 15.83 4.62
N LEU A 12 13.83 15.80 5.10
CA LEU A 12 15.01 15.64 4.23
C LEU A 12 14.99 14.31 3.46
N ALA A 13 14.62 13.22 4.11
CA ALA A 13 14.50 11.92 3.45
C ALA A 13 13.41 11.91 2.37
N ALA A 14 12.28 12.58 2.62
CA ALA A 14 11.22 12.71 1.62
C ALA A 14 11.69 13.51 0.39
N GLU A 15 12.40 14.61 0.59
CA GLU A 15 12.96 15.44 -0.48
C GLU A 15 14.01 14.68 -1.31
N LEU A 16 14.89 13.92 -0.67
CA LEU A 16 15.89 13.11 -1.36
C LEU A 16 15.24 11.99 -2.17
N PHE A 17 14.20 11.35 -1.64
CA PHE A 17 13.45 10.35 -2.36
C PHE A 17 12.67 10.93 -3.55
N GLU A 18 12.14 12.14 -3.45
CA GLU A 18 11.48 12.83 -4.55
C GLU A 18 12.43 13.09 -5.73
N LYS A 19 13.68 13.43 -5.43
CA LYS A 19 14.73 13.64 -6.45
C LYS A 19 15.19 12.33 -7.08
N GLU A 20 15.35 11.29 -6.27
CA GLU A 20 15.88 9.99 -6.71
C GLU A 20 14.84 9.16 -7.48
N TYR A 21 13.57 9.18 -7.03
CA TYR A 21 12.49 8.37 -7.57
C TYR A 21 11.36 9.23 -8.12
N THR A 22 11.64 9.92 -9.24
CA THR A 22 10.62 10.71 -9.95
C THR A 22 9.54 9.79 -10.54
N GLY A 23 8.26 10.15 -10.38
CA GLY A 23 7.15 9.37 -10.93
C GLY A 23 6.85 8.05 -10.20
N ALA A 24 7.32 7.88 -8.96
CA ALA A 24 6.99 6.70 -8.16
C ALA A 24 5.48 6.67 -7.82
N VAL A 25 4.79 5.65 -8.32
CA VAL A 25 3.35 5.42 -8.14
C VAL A 25 3.07 3.97 -7.72
N CYS A 26 1.82 3.66 -7.45
CA CYS A 26 1.37 2.29 -7.22
C CYS A 26 1.74 1.39 -8.40
N SER A 27 2.18 0.16 -8.13
CA SER A 27 2.53 -0.83 -9.17
C SER A 27 1.36 -1.69 -9.63
N LEU A 28 0.17 -1.49 -9.07
CA LEU A 28 -1.07 -2.12 -9.53
C LEU A 28 -1.67 -1.29 -10.66
N ASP A 29 -2.18 -1.99 -11.69
CA ASP A 29 -2.85 -1.36 -12.83
C ASP A 29 -4.32 -1.14 -12.50
N TYR A 30 -4.77 0.11 -12.60
CA TYR A 30 -6.15 0.54 -12.44
C TYR A 30 -6.37 1.84 -13.22
N SER A 31 -7.63 2.13 -13.57
CA SER A 31 -7.98 3.38 -14.23
C SER A 31 -7.75 4.58 -13.29
N GLU A 32 -7.18 5.66 -13.79
CA GLU A 32 -6.88 6.85 -13.00
C GLU A 32 -8.12 7.34 -12.24
N GLY A 33 -7.99 7.51 -10.93
CA GLY A 33 -9.07 7.94 -10.04
C GLY A 33 -10.12 6.88 -9.71
N ASP A 34 -10.02 5.67 -10.23
CA ASP A 34 -10.98 4.60 -9.94
C ASP A 34 -10.68 3.92 -8.61
N ALA A 35 -11.40 4.38 -7.57
CA ALA A 35 -11.29 3.85 -6.22
C ALA A 35 -11.70 2.37 -6.10
N PHE A 36 -12.72 1.95 -6.88
CA PHE A 36 -13.19 0.57 -6.85
C PHE A 36 -12.12 -0.37 -7.43
N GLN A 37 -11.58 -0.05 -8.60
CA GLN A 37 -10.52 -0.86 -9.21
C GLN A 37 -9.29 -0.96 -8.31
N LEU A 38 -8.82 0.15 -7.74
CA LEU A 38 -7.67 0.11 -6.82
C LEU A 38 -7.95 -0.72 -5.58
N LEU A 39 -9.13 -0.59 -4.97
CA LEU A 39 -9.52 -1.39 -3.80
C LEU A 39 -9.51 -2.88 -4.11
N ILE A 40 -10.13 -3.30 -5.22
CA ILE A 40 -10.18 -4.69 -5.67
C ILE A 40 -8.77 -5.23 -5.98
N ALA A 41 -7.98 -4.50 -6.78
CA ALA A 41 -6.61 -4.88 -7.12
C ALA A 41 -5.73 -5.04 -5.87
N THR A 42 -5.84 -4.10 -4.92
CA THR A 42 -5.09 -4.16 -3.66
C THR A 42 -5.53 -5.35 -2.80
N ARG A 43 -6.82 -5.68 -2.76
CA ARG A 43 -7.28 -6.91 -2.06
C ARG A 43 -6.69 -8.16 -2.72
N LEU A 44 -6.60 -8.20 -4.04
CA LEU A 44 -5.99 -9.31 -4.78
C LEU A 44 -4.48 -9.43 -4.53
N SER A 45 -3.76 -8.33 -4.29
CA SER A 45 -2.31 -8.33 -4.07
C SER A 45 -1.88 -8.94 -2.72
N ALA A 46 -2.81 -9.19 -1.79
CA ALA A 46 -2.50 -9.90 -0.54
C ALA A 46 -1.93 -11.30 -0.82
N GLN A 47 -0.65 -11.53 -0.46
CA GLN A 47 0.08 -12.77 -0.75
C GLN A 47 0.09 -13.14 -2.26
N CYS A 48 0.11 -12.15 -3.13
CA CYS A 48 0.22 -12.30 -4.57
C CYS A 48 1.12 -11.19 -5.11
N THR A 49 1.83 -11.43 -6.20
CA THR A 49 2.66 -10.40 -6.84
C THR A 49 1.78 -9.42 -7.61
N ASP A 50 2.16 -8.14 -7.62
CA ASP A 50 1.46 -7.10 -8.37
C ASP A 50 1.36 -7.47 -9.87
N ALA A 51 2.45 -8.01 -10.45
CA ALA A 51 2.45 -8.50 -11.83
C ALA A 51 1.39 -9.58 -12.10
N ARG A 52 1.13 -10.49 -11.13
CA ARG A 52 0.07 -11.48 -11.27
C ARG A 52 -1.31 -10.85 -11.18
N VAL A 53 -1.50 -9.89 -10.30
CA VAL A 53 -2.76 -9.14 -10.17
C VAL A 53 -3.05 -8.41 -11.47
N ASN A 54 -2.07 -7.69 -12.03
CA ASN A 54 -2.21 -6.93 -13.27
C ASN A 54 -2.55 -7.80 -14.50
N ILE A 55 -2.25 -9.11 -14.46
CA ILE A 55 -2.66 -10.06 -15.51
C ILE A 55 -4.16 -10.40 -15.41
N VAL A 56 -4.72 -10.50 -14.20
CA VAL A 56 -6.10 -10.97 -14.02
C VAL A 56 -7.12 -9.84 -13.95
N THR A 57 -6.71 -8.66 -13.51
CA THR A 57 -7.63 -7.51 -13.32
C THR A 57 -8.30 -7.00 -14.57
N PRO A 58 -7.70 -7.00 -15.79
CA PRO A 58 -8.41 -6.56 -17.01
C PRO A 58 -9.68 -7.37 -17.30
N ALA A 59 -9.59 -8.70 -17.24
CA ALA A 59 -10.76 -9.56 -17.46
C ALA A 59 -11.78 -9.44 -16.32
N LEU A 60 -11.30 -9.30 -15.08
CA LEU A 60 -12.15 -9.09 -13.91
C LEU A 60 -12.96 -7.78 -14.04
N PHE A 61 -12.32 -6.67 -14.38
CA PHE A 61 -12.98 -5.36 -14.50
C PHE A 61 -13.83 -5.24 -15.76
N GLN A 62 -13.54 -6.03 -16.80
CA GLN A 62 -14.44 -6.14 -17.95
C GLN A 62 -15.76 -6.81 -17.57
N SER A 63 -15.72 -7.84 -16.71
CA SER A 63 -16.90 -8.57 -16.26
C SER A 63 -17.64 -7.86 -15.12
N PHE A 64 -16.91 -7.21 -14.24
CA PHE A 64 -17.41 -6.56 -13.02
C PHE A 64 -16.79 -5.16 -12.88
N PRO A 65 -17.26 -4.18 -13.67
CA PRO A 65 -16.64 -2.84 -13.73
C PRO A 65 -16.88 -1.98 -12.48
N ASP A 66 -17.90 -2.28 -11.69
CA ASP A 66 -18.34 -1.48 -10.55
C ASP A 66 -18.82 -2.33 -9.36
N ALA A 67 -19.15 -1.66 -8.25
CA ALA A 67 -19.62 -2.31 -7.05
C ALA A 67 -20.95 -3.05 -7.24
N GLU A 68 -21.85 -2.53 -8.06
CA GLU A 68 -23.16 -3.10 -8.35
C GLU A 68 -23.05 -4.42 -9.10
N SER A 69 -22.22 -4.50 -10.13
CA SER A 69 -21.97 -5.73 -10.88
C SER A 69 -21.27 -6.77 -10.03
N MET A 70 -20.27 -6.34 -9.23
CA MET A 70 -19.56 -7.23 -8.29
C MET A 70 -20.49 -7.76 -7.18
N ALA A 71 -21.44 -6.94 -6.69
CA ALA A 71 -22.40 -7.35 -5.66
C ALA A 71 -23.34 -8.46 -6.15
N ARG A 72 -23.66 -8.47 -7.46
CA ARG A 72 -24.52 -9.48 -8.11
C ARG A 72 -23.77 -10.68 -8.65
N ALA A 73 -22.43 -10.66 -8.61
CA ALA A 73 -21.60 -11.73 -9.16
C ALA A 73 -21.82 -13.07 -8.43
N ASP A 74 -21.83 -14.17 -9.19
CA ASP A 74 -21.59 -15.48 -8.59
C ASP A 74 -20.13 -15.57 -8.14
N VAL A 75 -19.91 -16.00 -6.91
CA VAL A 75 -18.55 -16.15 -6.35
C VAL A 75 -17.69 -17.05 -7.25
N LYS A 76 -18.30 -18.06 -7.88
CA LYS A 76 -17.59 -19.00 -8.74
C LYS A 76 -17.10 -18.37 -10.04
N ASP A 77 -17.86 -17.45 -10.62
CA ASP A 77 -17.44 -16.69 -11.80
C ASP A 77 -16.21 -15.81 -11.46
N VAL A 78 -16.22 -15.18 -10.29
CA VAL A 78 -15.07 -14.41 -9.80
C VAL A 78 -13.87 -15.33 -9.53
N GLU A 79 -14.07 -16.50 -8.89
CA GLU A 79 -13.01 -17.51 -8.67
C GLU A 79 -12.31 -17.90 -9.97
N ASP A 80 -13.07 -18.18 -11.03
CA ASP A 80 -12.53 -18.60 -12.32
C ASP A 80 -11.63 -17.53 -12.96
N LEU A 81 -11.99 -16.26 -12.81
CA LEU A 81 -11.19 -15.13 -13.32
C LEU A 81 -9.89 -14.92 -12.53
N ILE A 82 -9.89 -15.16 -11.22
CA ILE A 82 -8.74 -14.88 -10.35
C ILE A 82 -8.01 -16.14 -9.86
N LYS A 83 -8.30 -17.33 -10.42
CA LYS A 83 -7.77 -18.63 -9.94
C LYS A 83 -6.27 -18.74 -9.85
N THR A 84 -5.53 -17.91 -10.60
CA THR A 84 -4.07 -17.86 -10.54
C THR A 84 -3.52 -16.99 -9.40
N CYS A 85 -4.37 -16.25 -8.69
CA CYS A 85 -4.01 -15.53 -7.48
C CYS A 85 -4.06 -16.46 -6.26
N GLY A 86 -3.04 -16.42 -5.42
CA GLY A 86 -3.05 -17.20 -4.16
C GLY A 86 -4.29 -16.90 -3.32
N LEU A 87 -4.86 -17.91 -2.66
CA LEU A 87 -6.07 -17.80 -1.84
C LEU A 87 -7.31 -17.31 -2.61
N TYR A 88 -7.42 -17.64 -3.88
CA TYR A 88 -8.43 -17.09 -4.80
C TYR A 88 -9.86 -17.30 -4.31
N LYS A 89 -10.20 -18.44 -3.67
CA LYS A 89 -11.56 -18.70 -3.14
C LYS A 89 -11.98 -17.70 -2.06
N THR A 90 -11.10 -17.48 -1.08
CA THR A 90 -11.34 -16.47 -0.04
C THR A 90 -11.41 -15.08 -0.64
N LYS A 91 -10.52 -14.76 -1.59
CA LYS A 91 -10.52 -13.47 -2.26
C LYS A 91 -11.80 -13.24 -3.06
N ALA A 92 -12.28 -14.22 -3.83
CA ALA A 92 -13.52 -14.11 -4.57
C ALA A 92 -14.72 -13.80 -3.66
N ALA A 93 -14.84 -14.53 -2.56
CA ALA A 93 -15.87 -14.25 -1.56
C ALA A 93 -15.75 -12.84 -0.97
N ASP A 94 -14.53 -12.38 -0.68
CA ASP A 94 -14.29 -11.02 -0.18
C ASP A 94 -14.65 -9.96 -1.24
N LEU A 95 -14.31 -10.17 -2.53
CA LEU A 95 -14.64 -9.20 -3.59
C LEU A 95 -16.17 -9.03 -3.74
N VAL A 96 -16.91 -10.13 -3.79
CA VAL A 96 -18.38 -10.09 -3.83
C VAL A 96 -18.94 -9.43 -2.56
N GLY A 97 -18.37 -9.76 -1.39
CA GLY A 97 -18.72 -9.13 -0.11
C GLY A 97 -18.45 -7.64 -0.08
N ILE A 98 -17.31 -7.19 -0.64
CA ILE A 98 -16.99 -5.76 -0.81
C ILE A 98 -18.06 -5.09 -1.66
N GLY A 99 -18.38 -5.65 -2.83
CA GLY A 99 -19.42 -5.11 -3.72
C GLY A 99 -20.75 -4.94 -2.99
N LYS A 100 -21.22 -5.98 -2.28
CA LYS A 100 -22.49 -5.93 -1.50
C LYS A 100 -22.46 -4.83 -0.44
N MET A 101 -21.40 -4.77 0.37
CA MET A 101 -21.29 -3.74 1.41
C MET A 101 -21.21 -2.32 0.84
N LEU A 102 -20.50 -2.14 -0.29
CA LEU A 102 -20.45 -0.83 -0.95
C LEU A 102 -21.84 -0.39 -1.42
N VAL A 103 -22.61 -1.28 -2.03
CA VAL A 103 -23.98 -0.96 -2.47
C VAL A 103 -24.91 -0.68 -1.29
N GLU A 104 -24.90 -1.56 -0.29
CA GLU A 104 -25.82 -1.48 0.85
C GLU A 104 -25.54 -0.29 1.78
N ASN A 105 -24.27 0.01 2.05
CA ASN A 105 -23.90 0.97 3.11
C ASN A 105 -23.32 2.28 2.57
N TYR A 106 -22.86 2.30 1.30
CA TYR A 106 -22.11 3.44 0.75
C TYR A 106 -22.63 3.90 -0.61
N GLY A 107 -23.82 3.41 -1.06
CA GLY A 107 -24.42 3.78 -2.35
C GLY A 107 -23.53 3.47 -3.55
N GLY A 108 -22.82 2.34 -3.51
CA GLY A 108 -21.89 1.88 -4.55
C GLY A 108 -20.53 2.58 -4.55
N LYS A 109 -20.28 3.54 -3.66
CA LYS A 109 -19.03 4.32 -3.62
C LYS A 109 -18.04 3.74 -2.61
N VAL A 110 -16.76 3.82 -2.92
CA VAL A 110 -15.69 3.45 -1.98
C VAL A 110 -15.54 4.55 -0.94
N PRO A 111 -15.57 4.22 0.37
CA PRO A 111 -15.38 5.22 1.43
C PRO A 111 -13.96 5.78 1.45
N ASP A 112 -13.81 7.02 1.91
CA ASP A 112 -12.58 7.81 1.86
C ASP A 112 -11.85 7.92 3.22
N THR A 113 -12.21 7.05 4.18
CA THR A 113 -11.58 6.96 5.50
C THR A 113 -11.07 5.54 5.78
N ILE A 114 -9.97 5.46 6.54
CA ILE A 114 -9.37 4.18 6.92
C ILE A 114 -10.36 3.37 7.77
N GLU A 115 -11.09 4.04 8.65
CA GLU A 115 -12.04 3.44 9.58
C GLU A 115 -13.17 2.73 8.82
N GLU A 116 -13.73 3.36 7.80
CA GLU A 116 -14.82 2.77 7.00
C GLU A 116 -14.27 1.67 6.06
N LEU A 117 -13.14 1.92 5.39
CA LEU A 117 -12.52 0.93 4.51
C LEU A 117 -12.17 -0.37 5.25
N THR A 118 -11.71 -0.29 6.48
CA THR A 118 -11.36 -1.50 7.26
C THR A 118 -12.55 -2.31 7.75
N LYS A 119 -13.78 -1.84 7.57
CA LYS A 119 -15.00 -2.63 7.78
C LYS A 119 -15.30 -3.58 6.62
N LEU A 120 -14.76 -3.30 5.44
CA LEU A 120 -14.98 -4.10 4.23
C LEU A 120 -14.28 -5.47 4.34
N PRO A 121 -14.86 -6.56 3.79
CA PRO A 121 -14.29 -7.90 3.85
C PRO A 121 -12.85 -7.95 3.32
N GLY A 122 -11.94 -8.52 4.10
CA GLY A 122 -10.54 -8.70 3.71
C GLY A 122 -9.72 -7.41 3.52
N VAL A 123 -10.26 -6.25 3.88
CA VAL A 123 -9.59 -4.96 3.78
C VAL A 123 -8.91 -4.61 5.10
N GLY A 124 -7.59 -4.69 5.12
CA GLY A 124 -6.78 -4.28 6.26
C GLY A 124 -6.30 -2.82 6.16
N ARG A 125 -5.67 -2.33 7.23
CA ARG A 125 -5.14 -0.96 7.29
C ARG A 125 -4.18 -0.62 6.15
N LYS A 126 -3.36 -1.59 5.70
CA LYS A 126 -2.45 -1.39 4.56
C LYS A 126 -3.22 -1.03 3.28
N THR A 127 -4.25 -1.81 2.95
CA THR A 127 -5.14 -1.56 1.81
C THR A 127 -5.86 -0.24 1.96
N ALA A 128 -6.44 0.02 3.14
CA ALA A 128 -7.15 1.26 3.41
C ALA A 128 -6.25 2.50 3.25
N ASN A 129 -5.03 2.47 3.80
CA ASN A 129 -4.07 3.57 3.62
C ASN A 129 -3.72 3.80 2.14
N LEU A 130 -3.52 2.73 1.34
CA LEU A 130 -3.20 2.87 -0.07
C LEU A 130 -4.35 3.57 -0.83
N VAL A 131 -5.59 3.10 -0.65
CA VAL A 131 -6.77 3.71 -1.28
C VAL A 131 -6.95 5.17 -0.86
N VAL A 132 -6.83 5.46 0.44
CA VAL A 132 -6.97 6.83 0.98
C VAL A 132 -5.89 7.76 0.41
N GLY A 133 -4.65 7.28 0.29
CA GLY A 133 -3.54 8.08 -0.24
C GLY A 133 -3.61 8.28 -1.74
N ASP A 134 -3.80 7.21 -2.51
CA ASP A 134 -3.67 7.25 -3.97
C ASP A 134 -4.90 7.84 -4.67
N ILE A 135 -6.11 7.58 -4.13
CA ILE A 135 -7.35 8.06 -4.74
C ILE A 135 -7.79 9.41 -4.17
N TYR A 136 -7.77 9.53 -2.84
CA TYR A 136 -8.35 10.71 -2.18
C TYR A 136 -7.31 11.78 -1.83
N GLY A 137 -6.02 11.53 -2.13
CA GLY A 137 -4.94 12.49 -1.86
C GLY A 137 -4.77 12.85 -0.39
N LYS A 138 -5.33 12.03 0.53
CA LYS A 138 -5.22 12.28 1.97
C LYS A 138 -3.90 11.74 2.51
N PRO A 139 -3.36 12.33 3.59
CA PRO A 139 -2.15 11.81 4.22
C PRO A 139 -2.30 10.34 4.61
N ALA A 140 -1.42 9.48 4.07
CA ALA A 140 -1.45 8.05 4.28
C ALA A 140 -0.05 7.47 4.50
N VAL A 141 0.05 6.41 5.30
CA VAL A 141 1.30 5.68 5.52
C VAL A 141 1.06 4.19 5.32
N VAL A 142 1.57 3.66 4.22
CA VAL A 142 1.50 2.24 3.88
C VAL A 142 2.70 1.51 4.48
N ALA A 143 2.53 0.95 5.68
CA ALA A 143 3.59 0.24 6.40
C ALA A 143 3.75 -1.19 5.88
N ASP A 144 4.36 -1.36 4.71
CA ASP A 144 4.71 -2.66 4.16
C ASP A 144 6.08 -3.15 4.66
N THR A 145 6.49 -4.34 4.23
CA THR A 145 7.77 -4.94 4.67
C THR A 145 9.00 -4.16 4.23
N HIS A 146 8.96 -3.47 3.09
CA HIS A 146 10.06 -2.62 2.61
C HIS A 146 10.12 -1.34 3.44
N PHE A 147 8.99 -0.69 3.62
CA PHE A 147 8.84 0.52 4.42
C PHE A 147 9.28 0.30 5.88
N ILE A 148 8.76 -0.74 6.55
CA ILE A 148 9.11 -1.08 7.94
C ILE A 148 10.62 -1.29 8.08
N ARG A 149 11.23 -2.08 7.18
CA ARG A 149 12.67 -2.34 7.20
C ARG A 149 13.47 -1.04 7.04
N LEU A 150 13.10 -0.24 6.06
CA LEU A 150 13.75 1.02 5.77
C LEU A 150 13.68 1.98 6.96
N CYS A 151 12.49 2.21 7.52
CA CYS A 151 12.28 3.11 8.66
C CYS A 151 13.08 2.69 9.91
N ASN A 152 13.22 1.38 10.15
CA ASN A 152 14.05 0.88 11.22
C ASN A 152 15.53 1.13 10.95
N ARG A 153 16.02 0.88 9.74
CA ARG A 153 17.43 1.07 9.36
C ARG A 153 17.86 2.53 9.38
N ILE A 154 16.98 3.43 8.93
CA ILE A 154 17.24 4.88 9.00
C ILE A 154 17.29 5.36 10.45
N GLY A 155 16.53 4.74 11.36
CA GLY A 155 16.45 5.13 12.77
C GLY A 155 15.17 5.88 13.13
N PHE A 156 14.19 5.93 12.24
CA PHE A 156 12.89 6.55 12.52
C PHE A 156 12.13 5.81 13.63
N VAL A 157 12.08 4.49 13.54
CA VAL A 157 11.32 3.61 14.45
C VAL A 157 12.20 2.49 15.01
N LYS A 158 11.69 1.79 16.05
CA LYS A 158 12.33 0.61 16.66
C LYS A 158 11.32 -0.51 16.86
N THR A 159 10.50 -0.80 15.85
CA THR A 159 9.44 -1.80 15.93
C THR A 159 9.15 -2.43 14.58
N ALA A 160 8.77 -3.71 14.59
CA ALA A 160 8.28 -4.42 13.40
C ALA A 160 6.75 -4.40 13.28
N ASP A 161 6.04 -3.91 14.30
CA ASP A 161 4.59 -3.82 14.32
C ASP A 161 4.12 -2.77 13.30
N PRO A 162 3.37 -3.18 12.23
CA PRO A 162 2.96 -2.26 11.16
C PRO A 162 2.13 -1.08 11.67
N LEU A 163 1.26 -1.29 12.66
CA LEU A 163 0.40 -0.25 13.20
C LEU A 163 1.21 0.80 13.99
N LYS A 164 2.20 0.35 14.77
CA LYS A 164 3.09 1.26 15.48
C LYS A 164 3.95 2.05 14.51
N VAL A 165 4.50 1.39 13.47
CA VAL A 165 5.27 2.06 12.41
C VAL A 165 4.39 3.09 11.69
N GLU A 166 3.19 2.75 11.28
CA GLU A 166 2.24 3.68 10.66
C GLU A 166 2.03 4.93 11.53
N ARG A 167 1.71 4.74 12.82
CA ARG A 167 1.45 5.86 13.75
C ARG A 167 2.66 6.75 13.97
N GLU A 168 3.84 6.16 14.22
CA GLU A 168 5.07 6.93 14.42
C GLU A 168 5.45 7.69 13.15
N MET A 169 5.34 7.07 11.97
CA MET A 169 5.72 7.70 10.71
C MET A 169 4.75 8.79 10.27
N ARG A 170 3.45 8.72 10.61
CA ARG A 170 2.50 9.82 10.43
C ARG A 170 2.89 11.08 11.21
N GLU A 171 3.59 10.93 12.34
CA GLU A 171 4.09 12.06 13.12
C GLU A 171 5.44 12.60 12.64
N ILE A 172 6.20 11.80 11.89
CA ILE A 172 7.55 12.10 11.42
C ILE A 172 7.54 12.70 10.02
N LEU A 173 6.78 12.12 9.10
CA LEU A 173 6.71 12.58 7.71
C LEU A 173 5.83 13.83 7.57
N PRO A 174 6.17 14.74 6.64
CA PRO A 174 5.23 15.78 6.21
C PRO A 174 3.96 15.12 5.66
N PRO A 175 2.76 15.51 6.13
CA PRO A 175 1.51 14.85 5.73
C PRO A 175 1.33 14.76 4.21
N GLU A 176 1.61 15.84 3.49
CA GLU A 176 1.48 15.96 2.04
C GLU A 176 2.48 15.09 1.25
N LYS A 177 3.59 14.70 1.88
CA LYS A 177 4.62 13.86 1.27
C LYS A 177 4.52 12.39 1.68
N SER A 178 3.68 12.07 2.67
CA SER A 178 3.67 10.76 3.33
C SER A 178 3.32 9.60 2.38
N ASN A 179 2.31 9.76 1.53
CA ASN A 179 1.92 8.75 0.54
C ASN A 179 3.02 8.52 -0.50
N GLY A 180 3.51 9.57 -1.13
CA GLY A 180 4.61 9.49 -2.11
C GLY A 180 5.90 8.91 -1.51
N PHE A 181 6.20 9.21 -0.25
CA PHE A 181 7.32 8.59 0.45
C PHE A 181 7.17 7.06 0.55
N CYS A 182 5.96 6.55 0.78
CA CYS A 182 5.72 5.11 0.86
C CYS A 182 6.02 4.40 -0.46
N HIS A 183 5.56 4.92 -1.60
CA HIS A 183 5.86 4.36 -2.93
C HIS A 183 7.36 4.34 -3.20
N ARG A 184 8.06 5.46 -2.95
CA ARG A 184 9.50 5.58 -3.12
C ARG A 184 10.29 4.65 -2.20
N ALA A 185 9.80 4.47 -0.97
CA ALA A 185 10.41 3.53 -0.02
C ALA A 185 10.33 2.08 -0.50
N VAL A 186 9.26 1.68 -1.20
CA VAL A 186 9.15 0.36 -1.83
C VAL A 186 10.19 0.20 -2.94
N LEU A 187 10.30 1.18 -3.84
CA LEU A 187 11.29 1.16 -4.92
C LEU A 187 12.72 1.10 -4.36
N HIS A 188 13.05 1.98 -3.42
CA HIS A 188 14.35 1.98 -2.75
C HIS A 188 14.63 0.67 -2.00
N GLY A 189 13.63 0.11 -1.36
CA GLY A 189 13.73 -1.15 -0.65
C GLY A 189 13.93 -2.36 -1.56
N ARG A 190 13.46 -2.30 -2.81
CA ARG A 190 13.67 -3.33 -3.84
C ARG A 190 15.05 -3.19 -4.51
N ALA A 191 15.49 -1.98 -4.80
CA ALA A 191 16.69 -1.71 -5.59
C ALA A 191 17.96 -1.52 -4.75
N VAL A 192 17.91 -0.78 -3.65
CA VAL A 192 19.09 -0.33 -2.89
C VAL A 192 19.11 -0.89 -1.47
N CYS A 193 18.08 -0.58 -0.66
CA CYS A 193 18.02 -1.03 0.73
C CYS A 193 17.45 -2.45 0.84
N ILE A 194 18.01 -3.41 0.09
CA ILE A 194 17.55 -4.80 0.04
C ILE A 194 17.71 -5.53 1.39
N ALA A 195 16.99 -6.64 1.58
CA ALA A 195 16.86 -7.27 2.89
C ALA A 195 18.19 -7.80 3.46
N ARG A 196 18.95 -8.55 2.66
CA ARG A 196 20.16 -9.23 3.12
C ARG A 196 21.40 -8.34 3.15
N LYS A 197 21.77 -7.74 2.00
CA LYS A 197 22.99 -6.93 1.86
C LYS A 197 22.64 -5.62 1.14
N PRO A 198 22.29 -4.56 1.87
CA PRO A 198 21.94 -3.28 1.25
C PRO A 198 23.17 -2.62 0.59
N TYR A 199 22.94 -1.94 -0.54
CA TYR A 199 23.95 -1.17 -1.27
C TYR A 199 24.03 0.25 -0.72
N CYS A 200 24.59 0.37 0.52
CA CYS A 200 24.61 1.65 1.25
C CYS A 200 25.43 2.73 0.54
N GLU A 201 26.45 2.36 -0.22
CA GLU A 201 27.28 3.25 -1.04
C GLU A 201 26.48 3.96 -2.14
N ASN A 202 25.41 3.30 -2.64
CA ASN A 202 24.53 3.84 -3.69
C ASN A 202 23.24 4.45 -3.11
N CYS A 203 23.15 4.61 -1.80
CA CYS A 203 21.93 5.05 -1.12
C CYS A 203 21.90 6.58 -1.00
N CYS A 204 20.87 7.22 -1.57
CA CYS A 204 20.66 8.67 -1.44
C CYS A 204 20.48 9.15 0.01
N LEU A 205 20.19 8.23 0.95
CA LEU A 205 20.08 8.52 2.39
C LEU A 205 21.33 8.13 3.17
N ASN A 206 22.47 7.77 2.52
CA ASN A 206 23.65 7.23 3.18
C ASN A 206 24.18 8.08 4.34
N GLU A 207 24.23 9.40 4.14
CA GLU A 207 24.73 10.36 5.13
C GLU A 207 23.75 10.60 6.30
N LEU A 208 22.47 10.32 6.08
CA LEU A 208 21.40 10.56 7.05
C LEU A 208 21.02 9.31 7.84
N CYS A 209 21.42 8.12 7.35
CA CYS A 209 20.94 6.84 7.84
C CYS A 209 21.77 6.35 9.04
N GLU A 210 21.11 5.94 10.14
CA GLU A 210 21.79 5.30 11.29
C GLU A 210 22.34 3.90 10.97
N LYS A 211 22.01 3.34 9.80
CA LYS A 211 22.48 2.03 9.31
C LYS A 211 22.28 0.89 10.31
N ARG A 212 21.10 0.84 10.95
CA ARG A 212 20.72 -0.27 11.85
C ARG A 212 20.48 -1.55 11.06
N LEU A 213 21.55 -2.18 10.58
CA LEU A 213 21.50 -3.34 9.70
C LEU A 213 21.17 -4.65 10.43
N ASP A 214 21.35 -4.67 11.74
CA ASP A 214 21.01 -5.76 12.67
C ASP A 214 19.51 -5.86 12.99
N TYR A 215 18.70 -4.93 12.46
CA TYR A 215 17.26 -4.97 12.64
C TYR A 215 16.71 -6.33 12.19
N LYS A 216 16.22 -7.11 13.15
CA LYS A 216 15.53 -8.39 12.95
C LYS A 216 14.02 -8.15 13.01
N LYS A 217 13.30 -8.80 12.10
CA LYS A 217 11.83 -8.85 12.12
C LYS A 217 11.31 -9.49 13.39
#